data_73604101d45ad6d02922683b6fb34c17
#
_entry.id   73604101d45ad6d02922683b6fb34c17
#
_cell.length_a   1.000
_cell.length_b   1.000
_cell.length_c   1.000
_cell.angle_alpha   90.00
_cell.angle_beta   90.00
_cell.angle_gamma   90.00
#
_symmetry.space_group_name_H-M   'P 1'
#
loop_
_entity.id
_entity.type
_entity.pdbx_description
1 polymer ?
#
loop_
_entity_poly.entity_id
_entity_poly.type
_entity_poly.pdbx_seq_one_letter_code
_entity_poly.pdbx_strand_id
1 'polypeptide(L)' 'MGIEVGGLLGLIWLIIVIWAVVKVAKSSAGPVSKLLWILILLFFPLIGLIFWLLLGPKG' A
#
# COMPACT_ATOMS: atom_id res chain seq x y z
N MET A 1 -12.36 23.93 3.71
CA MET A 1 -12.87 22.66 4.21
C MET A 1 -12.15 21.47 3.58
N GLY A 2 -12.30 21.27 2.28
CA GLY A 2 -11.73 20.12 1.60
C GLY A 2 -10.23 19.98 1.76
N ILE A 3 -9.50 21.08 1.75
CA ILE A 3 -8.05 21.05 1.89
C ILE A 3 -7.64 20.55 3.28
N GLU A 4 -8.35 21.01 4.30
CA GLU A 4 -8.01 20.63 5.67
C GLU A 4 -8.28 19.17 5.95
N VAL A 5 -9.50 18.72 5.65
CA VAL A 5 -9.89 17.32 5.89
C VAL A 5 -9.37 16.42 4.79
N GLY A 6 -9.59 16.79 3.53
CA GLY A 6 -9.14 16.01 2.39
C GLY A 6 -7.64 15.89 2.32
N GLY A 7 -6.91 16.97 2.62
CA GLY A 7 -5.46 16.96 2.66
C GLY A 7 -4.92 16.06 3.76
N LEU A 8 -5.53 16.13 4.95
CA LEU A 8 -5.12 15.30 6.07
C LEU A 8 -5.38 13.81 5.77
N LEU A 9 -6.56 13.50 5.27
CA LEU A 9 -6.89 12.13 4.90
C LEU A 9 -5.98 11.62 3.78
N GLY A 10 -5.66 12.49 2.82
CA GLY A 10 -4.73 12.15 1.75
C GLY A 10 -3.34 11.84 2.27
N LEU A 11 -2.86 12.61 3.25
CA LEU A 11 -1.56 12.35 3.85
C LEU A 11 -1.55 11.03 4.62
N ILE A 12 -2.60 10.77 5.40
CA ILE A 12 -2.73 9.50 6.12
C ILE A 12 -2.74 8.35 5.13
N TRP A 13 -3.53 8.47 4.06
CA TRP A 13 -3.61 7.46 3.02
C TRP A 13 -2.25 7.20 2.37
N LEU A 14 -1.55 8.27 2.03
CA LEU A 14 -0.22 8.17 1.43
C LEU A 14 0.75 7.46 2.36
N ILE A 15 0.74 7.81 3.64
CA ILE A 15 1.59 7.15 4.64
C ILE A 15 1.27 5.66 4.72
N ILE A 16 0.00 5.30 4.71
CA ILE A 16 -0.41 3.89 4.75
C ILE A 16 0.08 3.14 3.51
N VAL A 17 -0.07 3.74 2.33
CA VAL A 17 0.38 3.12 1.08
C VAL A 17 1.89 2.95 1.08
N ILE A 18 2.64 3.98 1.49
CA ILE A 18 4.09 3.90 1.57
C ILE A 18 4.51 2.83 2.56
N TRP A 19 3.87 2.77 3.71
CA TRP A 19 4.14 1.74 4.71
C TRP A 19 3.92 0.34 4.13
N ALA A 20 2.81 0.15 3.41
CA ALA A 20 2.52 -1.14 2.79
C ALA A 20 3.57 -1.51 1.75
N VAL A 21 3.97 -0.57 0.91
CA VAL A 21 5.02 -0.79 -0.09
C VAL A 21 6.33 -1.17 0.57
N VAL A 22 6.71 -0.49 1.64
CA VAL A 22 7.93 -0.81 2.38
C VAL A 22 7.85 -2.20 2.98
N LYS A 23 6.71 -2.56 3.55
CA LYS A 23 6.49 -3.90 4.09
C LYS A 23 6.64 -4.97 3.02
N VAL A 24 6.05 -4.75 1.86
CA VAL A 24 6.19 -5.69 0.73
C VAL A 24 7.65 -5.78 0.29
N ALA A 25 8.33 -4.66 0.19
CA ALA A 25 9.73 -4.64 -0.24
C ALA A 25 10.65 -5.37 0.74
N LYS A 26 10.33 -5.32 2.02
CA LYS A 26 11.12 -5.99 3.06
C LYS A 26 10.67 -7.43 3.32
N SER A 27 9.60 -7.89 2.70
CA SER A 27 9.10 -9.23 2.90
C SER A 27 10.02 -10.25 2.25
N SER A 28 9.86 -11.52 2.63
CA SER A 28 10.60 -12.62 2.03
C SER A 28 10.00 -13.10 0.72
N ALA A 29 8.98 -12.42 0.21
CA ALA A 29 8.36 -12.77 -1.05
C ALA A 29 9.35 -12.63 -2.21
N GLY A 30 9.14 -13.40 -3.27
CA GLY A 30 9.98 -13.34 -4.45
C GLY A 30 9.84 -12.01 -5.19
N PRO A 31 10.79 -11.67 -6.07
CA PRO A 31 10.78 -10.38 -6.75
C PRO A 31 9.53 -10.16 -7.61
N VAL A 32 8.99 -11.19 -8.23
CA VAL A 32 7.77 -11.08 -9.03
C VAL A 32 6.58 -10.75 -8.15
N SER A 33 6.47 -11.43 -7.01
CA SER A 33 5.39 -11.17 -6.06
C SER A 33 5.46 -9.74 -5.51
N LYS A 34 6.65 -9.29 -5.14
CA LYS A 34 6.84 -7.91 -4.69
C LYS A 34 6.41 -6.91 -5.75
N LEU A 35 6.82 -7.13 -6.98
CA LEU A 35 6.47 -6.24 -8.08
C LEU A 35 4.95 -6.18 -8.29
N LEU A 36 4.29 -7.34 -8.28
CA LEU A 36 2.85 -7.40 -8.45
C LEU A 36 2.12 -6.65 -7.33
N TRP A 37 2.53 -6.85 -6.07
CA TRP A 37 1.89 -6.19 -4.95
C TRP A 37 2.11 -4.69 -4.99
N ILE A 38 3.31 -4.24 -5.33
CA ILE A 38 3.60 -2.82 -5.45
C ILE A 38 2.76 -2.19 -6.55
N LEU A 39 2.65 -2.85 -7.71
CA LEU A 39 1.81 -2.36 -8.80
C LEU A 39 0.35 -2.27 -8.38
N ILE A 40 -0.17 -3.29 -7.71
CA ILE A 40 -1.54 -3.30 -7.22
C ILE A 40 -1.76 -2.16 -6.23
N LEU A 41 -0.84 -1.96 -5.31
CA LEU A 41 -0.95 -0.89 -4.32
C LEU A 41 -0.88 0.50 -4.95
N LEU A 42 -0.14 0.66 -6.04
CA LEU A 42 -0.02 1.94 -6.73
C LEU A 42 -1.24 2.24 -7.60
N PHE A 43 -1.71 1.27 -8.37
CA PHE A 43 -2.83 1.46 -9.29
C PHE A 43 -4.19 1.29 -8.64
N PHE A 44 -4.29 0.41 -7.67
CA PHE A 44 -5.53 0.14 -6.95
C PHE A 44 -5.26 0.19 -5.44
N PRO A 45 -4.92 1.37 -4.91
CA PRO A 45 -4.46 1.45 -3.52
C PRO A 45 -5.47 0.94 -2.50
N LEU A 46 -6.76 1.24 -2.70
CA LEU A 46 -7.78 0.79 -1.75
C LEU A 46 -7.96 -0.72 -1.81
N ILE A 47 -8.21 -1.24 -3.00
CA ILE A 47 -8.42 -2.67 -3.21
C ILE A 47 -7.14 -3.43 -2.91
N GLY A 48 -6.00 -2.91 -3.37
CA GLY A 48 -4.71 -3.52 -3.13
C GLY A 48 -4.37 -3.61 -1.65
N LEU A 49 -4.66 -2.54 -0.90
CA LEU A 49 -4.41 -2.52 0.53
C LEU A 49 -5.24 -3.57 1.27
N ILE A 50 -6.51 -3.70 0.91
CA ILE A 50 -7.39 -4.69 1.53
C ILE A 50 -6.87 -6.11 1.26
N PHE A 51 -6.59 -6.42 0.00
CA PHE A 51 -6.07 -7.74 -0.35
C PHE A 51 -4.70 -7.99 0.27
N TRP A 52 -3.86 -6.98 0.32
CA TRP A 52 -2.54 -7.12 0.93
C TRP A 52 -2.64 -7.43 2.43
N LEU A 53 -3.54 -6.76 3.13
CA LEU A 53 -3.74 -7.02 4.55
C LEU A 53 -4.22 -8.44 4.81
N LEU A 54 -5.04 -8.97 3.91
CA LEU A 54 -5.61 -10.31 4.06
C LEU A 54 -4.67 -11.42 3.57
N LEU A 55 -4.01 -11.18 2.44
CA LEU A 55 -3.28 -12.22 1.73
C LEU A 55 -1.82 -11.88 1.44
N GLY A 56 -1.46 -10.61 1.54
CA GLY A 56 -0.17 -10.14 1.09
C GLY A 56 0.98 -10.44 2.04
N PRO A 57 2.22 -10.43 1.52
CA PRO A 57 3.41 -10.63 2.35
C PRO A 57 3.66 -9.43 3.24
N LYS A 58 3.88 -9.67 4.52
CA LYS A 58 4.09 -8.61 5.51
C LYS A 58 5.46 -8.72 6.20
N GLY A 59 6.36 -9.43 5.59
CA GLY A 59 7.70 -9.58 6.11
C GLY A 59 7.82 -10.46 7.30
#